data_5c01b10895f8d592da953a405d3ce86b
#
_entry.id   5c01b10895f8d592da953a405d3ce86b
#
_cell.length_a   1.000
_cell.length_b   1.000
_cell.length_c   1.000
_cell.angle_alpha   90.00
_cell.angle_beta   90.00
_cell.angle_gamma   90.00
#
_symmetry.space_group_name_H-M   'P 1'
#
loop_
_entity.id
_entity.type
_entity.pdbx_description
1 polymer ?
#
loop_
_entity_poly.entity_id
_entity_poly.type
_entity_poly.pdbx_seq_one_letter_code
_entity_poly.pdbx_strand_id
1 'polypeptide(L)'
;MNHEPQPDTMSAEEYIRQGGSETDWDDVPDDANGLSEEFMTEFQDILNWDWVSCIQSNLTEDMIRKFQDKVNWDWVSTDRALSEDFIREFRERVNWKKVSQFQTLSEDFMKKHQDRIDWEYASCHQKMGEDFISEFKCYVDWDHISRYQVLSSGFIEEFAPYVPRDTAFPQDHCPIQ
;
A
#
# COMPACT_ATOMS: atom_id res chain seq x y z
N MET A 1 47.30 4.87 -12.34
CA MET A 1 46.57 3.89 -11.52
C MET A 1 45.13 4.36 -11.52
N ASN A 2 44.29 3.80 -12.38
CA ASN A 2 42.88 4.08 -12.41
C ASN A 2 42.25 3.37 -11.21
N HIS A 3 41.77 4.12 -10.25
CA HIS A 3 41.02 3.61 -9.14
C HIS A 3 39.61 3.33 -9.69
N GLU A 4 39.29 2.09 -10.01
CA GLU A 4 37.92 1.69 -10.23
C GLU A 4 37.17 1.91 -8.87
N PRO A 5 36.07 2.63 -8.85
CA PRO A 5 35.31 2.81 -7.64
C PRO A 5 34.85 1.43 -7.12
N GLN A 6 35.07 1.18 -5.84
CA GLN A 6 34.59 -0.04 -5.18
C GLN A 6 33.06 -0.02 -5.21
N PRO A 7 32.36 -1.14 -5.48
CA PRO A 7 30.90 -1.18 -5.61
C PRO A 7 30.15 -0.70 -4.35
N ASP A 8 30.79 -0.75 -3.18
CA ASP A 8 30.19 -0.32 -1.90
C ASP A 8 30.05 1.21 -1.73
N THR A 9 30.47 2.02 -2.69
CA THR A 9 30.44 3.50 -2.61
C THR A 9 29.71 4.17 -3.77
N MET A 10 29.24 3.39 -4.73
CA MET A 10 28.54 3.91 -5.91
C MET A 10 27.06 4.14 -5.59
N SER A 11 26.51 5.30 -5.97
CA SER A 11 25.08 5.54 -5.83
C SER A 11 24.26 4.76 -6.88
N ALA A 12 22.97 4.56 -6.60
CA ALA A 12 22.04 3.94 -7.56
C ALA A 12 22.02 4.71 -8.89
N GLU A 13 21.99 6.05 -8.85
CA GLU A 13 22.00 6.89 -10.04
C GLU A 13 23.27 6.70 -10.88
N GLU A 14 24.44 6.63 -10.21
CA GLU A 14 25.71 6.44 -10.90
C GLU A 14 25.81 5.05 -11.54
N TYR A 15 25.35 4.01 -10.84
CA TYR A 15 25.29 2.64 -11.35
C TYR A 15 24.40 2.55 -12.59
N ILE A 16 23.18 3.09 -12.53
CA ILE A 16 22.23 3.10 -13.65
C ILE A 16 22.80 3.91 -14.83
N ARG A 17 23.44 5.05 -14.55
CA ARG A 17 24.06 5.89 -15.59
C ARG A 17 25.17 5.16 -16.35
N GLN A 18 25.93 4.30 -15.67
CA GLN A 18 26.99 3.48 -16.28
C GLN A 18 26.40 2.29 -17.06
N GLY A 19 25.40 1.60 -16.50
CA GLY A 19 24.75 0.44 -17.12
C GLY A 19 23.84 0.80 -18.29
N GLY A 20 23.21 1.96 -18.25
CA GLY A 20 22.25 2.40 -19.25
C GLY A 20 21.13 1.40 -19.44
N SER A 21 20.86 0.99 -20.70
CA SER A 21 19.82 -0.01 -21.01
C SER A 21 20.20 -1.45 -20.64
N GLU A 22 21.44 -1.70 -20.27
CA GLU A 22 21.98 -3.00 -19.84
C GLU A 22 22.12 -3.10 -18.32
N THR A 23 21.51 -2.18 -17.56
CA THR A 23 21.53 -2.16 -16.09
C THR A 23 20.97 -3.48 -15.54
N ASP A 24 21.75 -4.15 -14.70
CA ASP A 24 21.26 -5.26 -13.88
C ASP A 24 20.54 -4.68 -12.66
N TRP A 25 19.22 -4.79 -12.63
CA TRP A 25 18.39 -4.15 -11.60
C TRP A 25 18.47 -4.86 -10.24
N ASP A 26 18.90 -6.11 -10.20
CA ASP A 26 19.11 -6.86 -8.96
C ASP A 26 20.40 -6.40 -8.24
N ASP A 27 21.34 -5.83 -9.00
CA ASP A 27 22.62 -5.32 -8.50
C ASP A 27 22.63 -3.80 -8.25
N VAL A 28 21.51 -3.09 -8.50
CA VAL A 28 21.45 -1.64 -8.22
C VAL A 28 21.62 -1.40 -6.73
N PRO A 29 22.60 -0.56 -6.30
CA PRO A 29 22.81 -0.28 -4.89
C PRO A 29 21.57 0.29 -4.20
N ASP A 30 21.23 -0.27 -3.04
CA ASP A 30 20.19 0.30 -2.16
C ASP A 30 20.81 1.50 -1.43
N ASP A 31 20.55 2.70 -1.94
CA ASP A 31 20.99 3.92 -1.27
C ASP A 31 19.80 4.65 -0.63
N ALA A 32 20.04 5.15 0.59
CA ALA A 32 19.02 5.77 1.42
C ALA A 32 18.39 7.04 0.79
N ASN A 33 19.01 7.60 -0.25
CA ASN A 33 18.52 8.80 -0.92
C ASN A 33 17.59 8.47 -2.09
N GLY A 34 17.69 7.24 -2.63
CA GLY A 34 16.95 6.83 -3.81
C GLY A 34 17.29 7.65 -5.06
N LEU A 35 16.50 7.48 -6.12
CA LEU A 35 16.65 8.27 -7.35
C LEU A 35 16.02 9.66 -7.20
N SER A 36 16.73 10.70 -7.64
CA SER A 36 16.17 12.06 -7.70
C SER A 36 15.10 12.18 -8.81
N GLU A 37 14.20 13.16 -8.66
CA GLU A 37 13.18 13.42 -9.66
C GLU A 37 13.80 13.84 -11.00
N GLU A 38 14.88 14.61 -10.96
CA GLU A 38 15.65 15.02 -12.14
C GLU A 38 16.21 13.80 -12.86
N PHE A 39 16.82 12.87 -12.12
CA PHE A 39 17.35 11.65 -12.67
C PHE A 39 16.25 10.79 -13.30
N MET A 40 15.16 10.56 -12.57
CA MET A 40 14.03 9.79 -13.10
C MET A 40 13.44 10.43 -14.36
N THR A 41 13.46 11.77 -14.48
CA THR A 41 12.98 12.47 -15.67
C THR A 41 13.91 12.28 -16.86
N GLU A 42 15.23 12.37 -16.61
CA GLU A 42 16.26 12.19 -17.66
C GLU A 42 16.27 10.75 -18.20
N PHE A 43 16.17 9.76 -17.30
CA PHE A 43 16.34 8.34 -17.63
C PHE A 43 15.04 7.55 -17.71
N GLN A 44 13.88 8.22 -17.74
CA GLN A 44 12.55 7.61 -17.67
C GLN A 44 12.29 6.45 -18.64
N ASP A 45 12.98 6.42 -19.78
CA ASP A 45 12.74 5.43 -20.85
C ASP A 45 13.59 4.16 -20.68
N ILE A 46 14.61 4.19 -19.81
CA ILE A 46 15.45 3.04 -19.51
C ILE A 46 15.23 2.50 -18.09
N LEU A 47 14.56 3.26 -17.21
CA LEU A 47 14.28 2.83 -15.85
C LEU A 47 13.35 1.61 -15.82
N ASN A 48 13.67 0.65 -14.98
CA ASN A 48 12.73 -0.40 -14.59
C ASN A 48 11.71 0.16 -13.59
N TRP A 49 10.53 0.50 -14.07
CA TRP A 49 9.50 1.12 -13.25
C TRP A 49 8.86 0.19 -12.23
N ASP A 50 8.96 -1.14 -12.39
CA ASP A 50 8.59 -2.09 -11.33
C ASP A 50 9.56 -1.96 -10.17
N TRP A 51 10.86 -1.93 -10.44
CA TRP A 51 11.90 -1.69 -9.44
C TRP A 51 11.74 -0.32 -8.76
N VAL A 52 11.58 0.76 -9.54
CA VAL A 52 11.35 2.11 -9.00
C VAL A 52 10.13 2.13 -8.10
N SER A 53 9.02 1.54 -8.52
CA SER A 53 7.77 1.55 -7.74
C SER A 53 7.86 0.73 -6.45
N CYS A 54 8.66 -0.32 -6.43
CA CYS A 54 8.83 -1.21 -5.28
C CYS A 54 9.84 -0.63 -4.26
N ILE A 55 11.03 -0.25 -4.71
CA ILE A 55 12.19 -0.02 -3.82
C ILE A 55 12.34 1.46 -3.42
N GLN A 56 11.90 2.41 -4.27
CA GLN A 56 12.11 3.82 -4.03
C GLN A 56 11.32 4.35 -2.82
N SER A 57 11.98 4.46 -1.66
CA SER A 57 11.35 4.96 -0.42
C SER A 57 10.94 6.43 -0.49
N ASN A 58 11.56 7.22 -1.36
CA ASN A 58 11.32 8.65 -1.55
C ASN A 58 10.32 8.99 -2.67
N LEU A 59 9.66 7.99 -3.29
CA LEU A 59 8.67 8.21 -4.35
C LEU A 59 7.40 8.86 -3.78
N THR A 60 7.33 10.19 -3.86
CA THR A 60 6.22 10.99 -3.33
C THR A 60 4.97 10.92 -4.23
N GLU A 61 3.80 11.32 -3.70
CA GLU A 61 2.58 11.42 -4.51
C GLU A 61 2.75 12.34 -5.73
N ASP A 62 3.52 13.43 -5.62
CA ASP A 62 3.77 14.34 -6.76
C ASP A 62 4.62 13.67 -7.83
N MET A 63 5.63 12.89 -7.43
CA MET A 63 6.41 12.09 -8.37
C MET A 63 5.55 11.02 -9.04
N ILE A 64 4.67 10.35 -8.30
CA ILE A 64 3.75 9.36 -8.86
C ILE A 64 2.79 10.03 -9.86
N ARG A 65 2.26 11.23 -9.57
CA ARG A 65 1.46 12.02 -10.53
C ARG A 65 2.22 12.30 -11.82
N LYS A 66 3.48 12.70 -11.70
CA LYS A 66 4.35 12.99 -12.85
C LYS A 66 4.61 11.75 -13.71
N PHE A 67 4.84 10.61 -13.08
CA PHE A 67 5.18 9.36 -13.75
C PHE A 67 4.03 8.34 -13.76
N GLN A 68 2.80 8.81 -13.68
CA GLN A 68 1.59 7.98 -13.51
C GLN A 68 1.39 6.90 -14.57
N ASP A 69 1.91 7.08 -15.78
CA ASP A 69 1.80 6.12 -16.88
C ASP A 69 2.95 5.10 -16.92
N LYS A 70 3.91 5.24 -16.02
CA LYS A 70 5.10 4.38 -15.95
C LYS A 70 5.15 3.55 -14.66
N VAL A 71 4.68 4.10 -13.54
CA VAL A 71 4.69 3.42 -12.23
C VAL A 71 3.85 2.15 -12.23
N ASN A 72 4.29 1.16 -11.45
CA ASN A 72 3.49 -0.02 -11.16
C ASN A 72 2.49 0.28 -10.04
N TRP A 73 1.21 0.35 -10.38
CA TRP A 73 0.13 0.72 -9.47
C TRP A 73 -0.12 -0.32 -8.37
N ASP A 74 0.26 -1.58 -8.55
CA ASP A 74 0.17 -2.59 -7.50
C ASP A 74 1.15 -2.28 -6.36
N TRP A 75 2.40 -1.93 -6.69
CA TRP A 75 3.38 -1.50 -5.71
C TRP A 75 3.03 -0.17 -5.06
N VAL A 76 2.61 0.83 -5.86
CA VAL A 76 2.14 2.12 -5.35
C VAL A 76 1.01 1.94 -4.33
N SER A 77 0.07 1.03 -4.60
CA SER A 77 -1.08 0.77 -3.72
C SER A 77 -0.72 -0.01 -2.45
N THR A 78 0.45 -0.67 -2.40
CA THR A 78 0.88 -1.53 -1.29
C THR A 78 1.81 -0.79 -0.32
N ASP A 79 2.92 -0.24 -0.83
CA ASP A 79 4.08 0.14 -0.01
C ASP A 79 4.13 1.61 0.37
N ARG A 80 3.17 2.42 -0.09
CA ARG A 80 3.15 3.86 0.14
C ARG A 80 2.01 4.24 1.05
N ALA A 81 2.26 5.13 2.00
CA ALA A 81 1.19 5.79 2.74
C ALA A 81 0.54 6.84 1.81
N LEU A 82 -0.53 6.44 1.14
CA LEU A 82 -1.27 7.30 0.21
C LEU A 82 -2.34 8.10 0.96
N SER A 83 -2.48 9.38 0.59
CA SER A 83 -3.61 10.17 1.08
C SER A 83 -4.92 9.71 0.41
N GLU A 84 -6.04 9.86 1.12
CA GLU A 84 -7.36 9.55 0.56
C GLU A 84 -7.69 10.42 -0.66
N ASP A 85 -7.16 11.65 -0.72
CA ASP A 85 -7.31 12.53 -1.86
C ASP A 85 -6.57 11.98 -3.08
N PHE A 86 -5.37 11.44 -2.88
CA PHE A 86 -4.61 10.78 -3.94
C PHE A 86 -5.32 9.51 -4.43
N ILE A 87 -5.79 8.65 -3.51
CA ILE A 87 -6.54 7.44 -3.88
C ILE A 87 -7.80 7.82 -4.66
N ARG A 88 -8.48 8.90 -4.30
CA ARG A 88 -9.68 9.42 -5.00
C ARG A 88 -9.34 9.93 -6.40
N GLU A 89 -8.23 10.65 -6.54
CA GLU A 89 -7.73 11.15 -7.83
C GLU A 89 -7.44 10.00 -8.79
N PHE A 90 -6.77 8.96 -8.30
CA PHE A 90 -6.36 7.80 -9.10
C PHE A 90 -7.21 6.55 -8.90
N ARG A 91 -8.50 6.71 -8.56
CA ARG A 91 -9.43 5.63 -8.23
C ARG A 91 -9.60 4.56 -9.32
N GLU A 92 -9.30 4.88 -10.58
CA GLU A 92 -9.36 3.95 -11.71
C GLU A 92 -8.02 3.23 -11.96
N ARG A 93 -6.94 3.63 -11.27
CA ARG A 93 -5.60 3.07 -11.43
C ARG A 93 -5.13 2.27 -10.24
N VAL A 94 -5.50 2.70 -9.02
CA VAL A 94 -5.13 2.00 -7.79
C VAL A 94 -5.70 0.59 -7.74
N ASN A 95 -4.97 -0.32 -7.14
CA ASN A 95 -5.46 -1.65 -6.83
C ASN A 95 -6.27 -1.59 -5.53
N TRP A 96 -7.61 -1.60 -5.63
CA TRP A 96 -8.50 -1.44 -4.48
C TRP A 96 -8.36 -2.54 -3.43
N LYS A 97 -7.99 -3.76 -3.82
CA LYS A 97 -7.68 -4.85 -2.90
C LYS A 97 -6.48 -4.49 -2.02
N LYS A 98 -5.41 -3.97 -2.65
CA LYS A 98 -4.21 -3.51 -1.95
C LYS A 98 -4.50 -2.27 -1.09
N VAL A 99 -5.26 -1.32 -1.61
CA VAL A 99 -5.72 -0.15 -0.86
C VAL A 99 -6.49 -0.56 0.39
N SER A 100 -7.45 -1.49 0.28
CA SER A 100 -8.24 -1.98 1.41
C SER A 100 -7.40 -2.71 2.46
N GLN A 101 -6.31 -3.33 2.04
CA GLN A 101 -5.42 -4.11 2.91
C GLN A 101 -4.33 -3.26 3.56
N PHE A 102 -3.69 -2.36 2.81
CA PHE A 102 -2.43 -1.73 3.22
C PHE A 102 -2.52 -0.23 3.50
N GLN A 103 -3.58 0.46 3.02
CA GLN A 103 -3.74 1.87 3.28
C GLN A 103 -4.59 2.10 4.53
N THR A 104 -4.44 3.27 5.17
CA THR A 104 -5.31 3.66 6.28
C THR A 104 -6.49 4.46 5.73
N LEU A 105 -7.70 3.92 5.86
CA LEU A 105 -8.91 4.51 5.32
C LEU A 105 -9.83 4.96 6.44
N SER A 106 -10.41 6.15 6.29
CA SER A 106 -11.48 6.59 7.17
C SER A 106 -12.80 5.89 6.84
N GLU A 107 -13.70 5.78 7.84
CA GLU A 107 -15.04 5.23 7.62
C GLU A 107 -15.83 6.04 6.57
N ASP A 108 -15.67 7.37 6.57
CA ASP A 108 -16.28 8.24 5.56
C ASP A 108 -15.77 7.95 4.14
N PHE A 109 -14.49 7.64 4.00
CA PHE A 109 -13.90 7.25 2.72
C PHE A 109 -14.43 5.89 2.26
N MET A 110 -14.41 4.89 3.14
CA MET A 110 -14.95 3.56 2.84
C MET A 110 -16.42 3.61 2.46
N LYS A 111 -17.23 4.43 3.16
CA LYS A 111 -18.64 4.64 2.84
C LYS A 111 -18.87 5.24 1.46
N LYS A 112 -18.05 6.23 1.06
CA LYS A 112 -18.14 6.88 -0.26
C LYS A 112 -17.70 5.96 -1.41
N HIS A 113 -16.84 4.99 -1.13
CA HIS A 113 -16.25 4.07 -2.11
C HIS A 113 -16.65 2.61 -1.86
N GLN A 114 -17.80 2.37 -1.23
CA GLN A 114 -18.26 1.06 -0.77
C GLN A 114 -18.32 -0.01 -1.89
N ASP A 115 -18.51 0.42 -3.12
CA ASP A 115 -18.53 -0.42 -4.33
C ASP A 115 -17.14 -0.86 -4.80
N ARG A 116 -16.09 -0.25 -4.28
CA ARG A 116 -14.68 -0.50 -4.65
C ARG A 116 -13.88 -1.16 -3.53
N ILE A 117 -14.32 -0.97 -2.28
CA ILE A 117 -13.66 -1.56 -1.10
C ILE A 117 -13.72 -3.10 -1.19
N ASP A 118 -12.57 -3.73 -1.00
CA ASP A 118 -12.51 -5.16 -0.74
C ASP A 118 -12.84 -5.38 0.76
N TRP A 119 -14.10 -5.75 1.03
CA TRP A 119 -14.61 -5.84 2.38
C TRP A 119 -14.00 -6.96 3.22
N GLU A 120 -13.49 -8.03 2.58
CA GLU A 120 -12.74 -9.08 3.27
C GLU A 120 -11.49 -8.50 3.92
N TYR A 121 -10.67 -7.79 3.11
CA TYR A 121 -9.45 -7.15 3.61
C TYR A 121 -9.75 -5.96 4.53
N ALA A 122 -10.73 -5.14 4.21
CA ALA A 122 -11.09 -4.00 5.05
C ALA A 122 -11.56 -4.45 6.44
N SER A 123 -12.35 -5.53 6.55
CA SER A 123 -12.80 -6.08 7.83
C SER A 123 -11.65 -6.57 8.71
N CYS A 124 -10.55 -7.01 8.10
CA CYS A 124 -9.35 -7.47 8.79
C CYS A 124 -8.41 -6.31 9.16
N HIS A 125 -8.19 -5.37 8.23
CA HIS A 125 -7.08 -4.43 8.32
C HIS A 125 -7.49 -2.98 8.62
N GLN A 126 -8.76 -2.59 8.40
CA GLN A 126 -9.22 -1.24 8.69
C GLN A 126 -9.82 -1.16 10.08
N LYS A 127 -9.65 -0.02 10.74
CA LYS A 127 -10.28 0.23 12.04
C LYS A 127 -11.72 0.68 11.79
N MET A 128 -12.68 -0.04 12.37
CA MET A 128 -14.11 0.22 12.22
C MET A 128 -14.78 0.33 13.58
N GLY A 129 -15.64 1.34 13.76
CA GLY A 129 -16.51 1.46 14.92
C GLY A 129 -17.77 0.60 14.78
N GLU A 130 -18.42 0.30 15.91
CA GLU A 130 -19.62 -0.54 15.95
C GLU A 130 -20.77 0.02 15.12
N ASP A 131 -20.95 1.35 15.13
CA ASP A 131 -21.98 2.03 14.32
C ASP A 131 -21.74 1.81 12.82
N PHE A 132 -20.48 1.91 12.39
CA PHE A 132 -20.09 1.66 11.00
C PHE A 132 -20.30 0.18 10.63
N ILE A 133 -19.84 -0.75 11.47
CA ILE A 133 -20.03 -2.20 11.24
C ILE A 133 -21.53 -2.53 11.15
N SER A 134 -22.38 -1.92 12.01
CA SER A 134 -23.84 -2.10 11.98
C SER A 134 -24.45 -1.57 10.67
N GLU A 135 -24.03 -0.39 10.20
CA GLU A 135 -24.49 0.18 8.93
C GLU A 135 -24.09 -0.73 7.74
N PHE A 136 -22.87 -1.27 7.77
CA PHE A 136 -22.29 -2.09 6.68
C PHE A 136 -22.37 -3.60 6.94
N LYS A 137 -23.27 -4.07 7.79
CA LYS A 137 -23.41 -5.48 8.22
C LYS A 137 -23.54 -6.51 7.09
N CYS A 138 -24.02 -6.09 5.92
CA CYS A 138 -24.17 -6.95 4.75
C CYS A 138 -22.92 -6.98 3.83
N TYR A 139 -21.94 -6.13 4.10
CA TYR A 139 -20.72 -6.00 3.33
C TYR A 139 -19.52 -6.59 4.07
N VAL A 140 -19.41 -6.35 5.39
CA VAL A 140 -18.30 -6.78 6.21
C VAL A 140 -18.20 -8.30 6.30
N ASP A 141 -16.97 -8.79 6.41
CA ASP A 141 -16.68 -10.18 6.71
C ASP A 141 -16.74 -10.40 8.23
N TRP A 142 -17.76 -11.11 8.71
CA TRP A 142 -17.99 -11.32 10.14
C TRP A 142 -16.95 -12.19 10.82
N ASP A 143 -16.30 -13.11 10.10
CA ASP A 143 -15.19 -13.89 10.62
C ASP A 143 -14.01 -12.97 10.97
N HIS A 144 -13.68 -12.03 10.08
CA HIS A 144 -12.64 -11.04 10.31
C HIS A 144 -13.04 -9.99 11.35
N ILE A 145 -14.27 -9.46 11.28
CA ILE A 145 -14.79 -8.51 12.29
C ILE A 145 -14.66 -9.09 13.70
N SER A 146 -15.09 -10.34 13.90
CA SER A 146 -15.06 -10.97 15.22
C SER A 146 -13.65 -11.22 15.76
N ARG A 147 -12.66 -11.37 14.88
CA ARG A 147 -11.27 -11.66 15.25
C ARG A 147 -10.40 -10.41 15.42
N TYR A 148 -10.67 -9.37 14.63
CA TYR A 148 -9.74 -8.25 14.47
C TYR A 148 -10.29 -6.91 14.95
N GLN A 149 -11.61 -6.77 15.15
CA GLN A 149 -12.19 -5.53 15.66
C GLN A 149 -12.43 -5.59 17.17
N VAL A 150 -12.37 -4.44 17.82
CA VAL A 150 -12.68 -4.31 19.26
C VAL A 150 -14.18 -4.07 19.40
N LEU A 151 -14.90 -5.08 19.88
CA LEU A 151 -16.35 -5.06 19.99
C LEU A 151 -16.79 -5.10 21.45
N SER A 152 -17.84 -4.35 21.80
CA SER A 152 -18.49 -4.43 23.11
C SER A 152 -19.31 -5.71 23.25
N SER A 153 -19.51 -6.15 24.50
CA SER A 153 -20.36 -7.34 24.77
C SER A 153 -21.81 -7.14 24.30
N GLY A 154 -22.33 -5.91 24.39
CA GLY A 154 -23.66 -5.59 23.90
C GLY A 154 -23.78 -5.72 22.38
N PHE A 155 -22.78 -5.27 21.65
CA PHE A 155 -22.72 -5.42 20.20
C PHE A 155 -22.64 -6.90 19.78
N ILE A 156 -21.80 -7.70 20.47
CA ILE A 156 -21.67 -9.14 20.21
C ILE A 156 -23.01 -9.86 20.45
N GLU A 157 -23.76 -9.51 21.52
CA GLU A 157 -25.07 -10.09 21.80
C GLU A 157 -26.10 -9.73 20.72
N GLU A 158 -26.12 -8.46 20.29
CA GLU A 158 -27.03 -7.99 19.24
C GLU A 158 -26.78 -8.67 17.91
N PHE A 159 -25.50 -8.82 17.52
CA PHE A 159 -25.07 -9.41 16.24
C PHE A 159 -24.69 -10.89 16.33
N ALA A 160 -25.05 -11.59 17.44
CA ALA A 160 -24.76 -13.02 17.64
C ALA A 160 -25.13 -13.94 16.46
N PRO A 161 -26.18 -13.70 15.66
CA PRO A 161 -26.47 -14.52 14.48
C PRO A 161 -25.43 -14.43 13.37
N TYR A 162 -24.64 -13.36 13.32
CA TYR A 162 -23.62 -13.09 12.30
C TYR A 162 -22.22 -13.47 12.78
N VAL A 163 -21.98 -13.45 14.09
CA VAL A 163 -20.67 -13.77 14.69
C VAL A 163 -20.51 -15.29 14.78
N PRO A 164 -19.47 -15.89 14.19
CA PRO A 164 -19.22 -17.31 14.27
C PRO A 164 -19.04 -17.78 15.72
N ARG A 165 -19.69 -18.89 16.10
CA ARG A 165 -19.71 -19.39 17.48
C ARG A 165 -18.40 -20.01 17.97
N ASP A 166 -17.47 -20.27 17.07
CA ASP A 166 -16.19 -20.96 17.35
C ASP A 166 -14.99 -20.01 17.46
N THR A 167 -15.22 -18.70 17.44
CA THR A 167 -14.14 -17.73 17.64
C THR A 167 -13.86 -17.56 19.13
N ALA A 168 -12.98 -18.42 19.68
CA ALA A 168 -12.23 -18.07 20.88
C ALA A 168 -11.40 -16.83 20.51
N PHE A 169 -11.76 -15.67 21.06
CA PHE A 169 -11.08 -14.40 20.79
C PHE A 169 -9.57 -14.53 21.05
N PRO A 170 -8.70 -14.60 20.04
CA PRO A 170 -7.28 -14.41 20.26
C PRO A 170 -7.03 -12.91 20.26
N GLN A 171 -6.83 -12.35 21.45
CA GLN A 171 -6.40 -10.95 21.61
C GLN A 171 -4.98 -10.68 21.11
N ASP A 172 -4.34 -11.65 20.48
CA ASP A 172 -2.91 -11.59 20.24
C ASP A 172 -2.53 -11.87 18.79
N HIS A 173 -2.96 -11.22 17.77
CA HIS A 173 -2.24 -11.23 16.49
C HIS A 173 -3.03 -10.48 15.39
N CYS A 174 -3.12 -9.19 15.52
CA CYS A 174 -3.17 -8.32 14.33
C CYS A 174 -2.02 -7.32 14.44
N PRO A 175 -1.04 -7.30 13.55
CA PRO A 175 -0.10 -6.19 13.49
C PRO A 175 -0.80 -5.00 12.83
N ILE A 176 -1.60 -4.27 13.62
CA ILE A 176 -1.94 -2.90 13.28
C ILE A 176 -0.73 -2.07 13.70
N GLN A 177 0.19 -1.80 12.79
CA GLN A 177 1.15 -0.71 12.91
C GLN A 177 0.68 0.46 12.07
#